data_0043e90414cc91d27609956b2fbff49a
#
_entry.id   0043e90414cc91d27609956b2fbff49a
#
_cell.length_a   1.000
_cell.length_b   1.000
_cell.length_c   1.000
_cell.angle_alpha   90.00
_cell.angle_beta   90.00
_cell.angle_gamma   90.00
#
_symmetry.space_group_name_H-M   'P 1'
#
loop_
_entity.id
_entity.type
_entity.pdbx_description
1 polymer ?
#
loop_
_entity_poly.entity_id
_entity_poly.type
_entity_poly.pdbx_seq_one_letter_code
_entity_poly.pdbx_strand_id
1 'polypeptide(L)'
;MTPDVRNLLRHLRVPGLAYRDFGAAAPGSIRRTQQRQGLVTVGLVSLVAGVGRTALCANLVRAFAQQGTRAGAIDVDPQGTLTAMFGAEGRDPSTCIEHLALERDVLLVDTGSPPPTDVLSEADELLVVARPDAASVAAVGQMEDLLVRTRMRSWRKPRARWLINAFDGRRRADREALAAMRRALRPRVLATVVQEDRALHDAFLARRLVHDVAPGSQVVADLDALARELHWGRGSERHAWVD
;
A
#
# COMPACT_ATOMS: atom_id res chain seq x y z
N MET A 1 -4.69 19.86 -2.33
CA MET A 1 -5.07 18.65 -1.58
C MET A 1 -6.55 18.42 -1.78
N THR A 2 -6.96 17.26 -2.29
CA THR A 2 -8.38 16.95 -2.50
C THR A 2 -9.10 16.87 -1.16
N PRO A 3 -10.41 17.19 -1.09
CA PRO A 3 -11.21 17.04 0.13
C PRO A 3 -11.10 15.65 0.73
N ASP A 4 -10.95 14.64 -0.10
CA ASP A 4 -10.86 13.22 0.27
C ASP A 4 -9.59 12.87 1.04
N VAL A 5 -8.42 13.32 0.57
CA VAL A 5 -7.15 13.11 1.28
C VAL A 5 -7.12 13.89 2.59
N ARG A 6 -7.69 15.11 2.59
CA ARG A 6 -7.81 15.95 3.79
C ARG A 6 -8.71 15.29 4.83
N ASN A 7 -9.79 14.64 4.40
CA ASN A 7 -10.70 13.90 5.28
C ASN A 7 -10.02 12.65 5.83
N LEU A 8 -9.36 11.86 5.00
CA LEU A 8 -8.59 10.69 5.43
C LEU A 8 -7.56 11.08 6.50
N LEU A 9 -6.74 12.10 6.25
CA LEU A 9 -5.71 12.56 7.19
C LEU A 9 -6.32 13.13 8.49
N ARG A 10 -7.49 13.80 8.42
CA ARG A 10 -8.18 14.32 9.59
C ARG A 10 -8.76 13.19 10.47
N HIS A 11 -9.25 12.12 9.87
CA HIS A 11 -9.81 10.96 10.59
C HIS A 11 -8.73 10.08 11.20
N LEU A 12 -7.58 9.94 10.55
CA LEU A 12 -6.49 9.09 11.03
C LEU A 12 -5.91 9.51 12.39
N ARG A 13 -6.25 10.72 12.92
CA ARG A 13 -5.80 11.22 14.24
C ARG A 13 -4.38 10.79 14.60
N VAL A 14 -3.44 10.84 13.63
CA VAL A 14 -2.06 10.45 13.88
C VAL A 14 -1.42 11.52 14.75
N PRO A 15 -1.10 11.24 16.04
CA PRO A 15 -0.45 12.22 16.89
C PRO A 15 0.95 12.47 16.33
N GLY A 16 1.23 13.70 15.95
CA GLY A 16 2.57 14.08 15.46
C GLY A 16 2.71 14.21 13.94
N LEU A 17 1.67 13.95 13.15
CA LEU A 17 1.64 14.40 11.75
C LEU A 17 1.48 15.93 11.77
N ALA A 18 2.60 16.64 11.97
CA ALA A 18 2.67 18.06 11.75
C ALA A 18 2.54 18.29 10.23
N TYR A 19 1.32 18.48 9.76
CA TYR A 19 1.08 19.05 8.44
C TYR A 19 1.69 20.45 8.44
N ARG A 20 2.92 20.60 7.97
CA ARG A 20 3.50 21.87 7.60
C ARG A 20 3.02 22.19 6.19
N ASP A 21 2.17 23.19 6.10
CA ASP A 21 1.85 23.85 4.83
C ASP A 21 3.11 24.60 4.35
N PHE A 22 3.91 23.98 3.50
CA PHE A 22 5.08 24.61 2.87
C PHE A 22 4.69 25.46 1.64
N GLY A 23 3.43 25.79 1.49
CA GLY A 23 2.87 26.54 0.35
C GLY A 23 2.59 27.99 0.60
N ALA A 24 3.38 28.71 1.40
CA ALA A 24 3.40 30.17 1.36
C ALA A 24 4.25 30.65 0.17
N ALA A 25 3.90 30.27 -1.04
CA ALA A 25 4.22 31.04 -2.23
C ALA A 25 3.29 32.25 -2.30
N ALA A 26 3.87 33.41 -2.61
CA ALA A 26 3.23 34.73 -2.66
C ALA A 26 1.83 34.76 -3.29
N PRO A 27 0.94 35.74 -2.94
CA PRO A 27 -0.42 35.81 -3.41
C PRO A 27 -0.45 36.17 -4.92
N GLY A 28 -0.43 35.17 -5.76
CA GLY A 28 -0.61 35.27 -7.20
C GLY A 28 -1.58 34.19 -7.63
N SER A 29 -2.84 34.58 -7.84
CA SER A 29 -3.91 33.87 -8.57
C SER A 29 -3.87 32.34 -8.48
N ILE A 30 -4.44 31.80 -7.42
CA ILE A 30 -4.86 30.39 -7.40
C ILE A 30 -6.01 30.27 -8.41
N ARG A 31 -5.69 29.95 -9.66
CA ARG A 31 -6.68 29.36 -10.57
C ARG A 31 -7.24 28.15 -9.83
N ARG A 32 -8.56 28.12 -9.61
CA ARG A 32 -9.31 26.94 -9.18
C ARG A 32 -8.86 25.77 -10.03
N THR A 33 -7.96 24.97 -9.52
CA THR A 33 -7.54 23.74 -10.18
C THR A 33 -8.75 22.83 -10.14
N GLN A 34 -9.28 22.55 -11.33
CA GLN A 34 -10.33 21.58 -11.59
C GLN A 34 -10.09 20.33 -10.73
N GLN A 35 -11.18 19.80 -10.16
CA GLN A 35 -11.21 18.50 -9.50
C GLN A 35 -10.34 17.53 -10.27
N ARG A 36 -9.18 17.14 -9.71
CA ARG A 36 -8.37 16.07 -10.29
C ARG A 36 -9.14 14.78 -10.03
N GLN A 37 -9.91 14.38 -10.99
CA GLN A 37 -10.43 13.03 -11.10
C GLN A 37 -9.20 12.12 -11.26
N GLY A 38 -8.88 11.29 -10.27
CA GLY A 38 -7.93 10.24 -10.51
C GLY A 38 -6.94 9.83 -9.42
N LEU A 39 -6.90 10.45 -8.23
CA LEU A 39 -6.07 9.90 -7.14
C LEU A 39 -6.73 8.64 -6.58
N VAL A 40 -5.98 7.53 -6.58
CA VAL A 40 -6.38 6.28 -5.93
C VAL A 40 -5.59 6.09 -4.64
N THR A 41 -6.29 5.88 -3.52
CA THR A 41 -5.69 5.58 -2.23
C THR A 41 -5.74 4.07 -1.96
N VAL A 42 -4.59 3.48 -1.63
CA VAL A 42 -4.44 2.04 -1.39
C VAL A 42 -3.89 1.80 0.00
N GLY A 43 -4.70 1.24 0.90
CA GLY A 43 -4.24 0.84 2.23
C GLY A 43 -3.54 -0.52 2.19
N LEU A 44 -2.27 -0.59 2.61
CA LEU A 44 -1.59 -1.86 2.86
C LEU A 44 -1.92 -2.32 4.28
N VAL A 45 -2.70 -3.38 4.40
CA VAL A 45 -3.28 -3.81 5.66
C VAL A 45 -2.99 -5.28 5.97
N SER A 46 -2.92 -5.63 7.26
CA SER A 46 -2.84 -7.02 7.74
C SER A 46 -3.21 -7.09 9.22
N LEU A 47 -3.72 -8.24 9.68
CA LEU A 47 -3.85 -8.54 11.11
C LEU A 47 -2.59 -9.16 11.72
N VAL A 48 -1.68 -9.67 10.86
CA VAL A 48 -0.43 -10.29 11.29
C VAL A 48 0.71 -9.30 11.12
N ALA A 49 1.50 -9.11 12.17
CA ALA A 49 2.70 -8.28 12.11
C ALA A 49 3.82 -8.99 11.32
N GLY A 50 4.77 -8.23 10.78
CA GLY A 50 5.95 -8.79 10.11
C GLY A 50 5.69 -9.41 8.73
N VAL A 51 4.52 -9.20 8.12
CA VAL A 51 4.20 -9.71 6.78
C VAL A 51 4.88 -8.93 5.65
N GLY A 52 5.61 -7.84 5.95
CA GLY A 52 6.39 -7.07 4.98
C GLY A 52 5.66 -5.88 4.35
N ARG A 53 4.57 -5.38 4.95
CA ARG A 53 3.82 -4.22 4.42
C ARG A 53 4.71 -3.03 4.10
N THR A 54 5.51 -2.58 5.08
CA THR A 54 6.39 -1.41 4.95
C THR A 54 7.40 -1.56 3.81
N ALA A 55 8.04 -2.74 3.72
CA ALA A 55 8.99 -3.02 2.64
C ALA A 55 8.29 -3.02 1.27
N LEU A 56 7.09 -3.61 1.17
CA LEU A 56 6.28 -3.59 -0.03
C LEU A 56 5.84 -2.17 -0.38
N CYS A 57 5.35 -1.39 0.59
CA CYS A 57 4.91 -0.02 0.39
C CYS A 57 6.01 0.83 -0.24
N ALA A 58 7.21 0.83 0.36
CA ALA A 58 8.36 1.59 -0.13
C ALA A 58 8.75 1.19 -1.56
N ASN A 59 8.87 -0.11 -1.82
CA ASN A 59 9.34 -0.61 -3.10
C ASN A 59 8.29 -0.52 -4.22
N LEU A 60 7.00 -0.62 -3.90
CA LEU A 60 5.91 -0.41 -4.86
C LEU A 60 5.85 1.03 -5.37
N VAL A 61 6.16 2.04 -4.54
CA VAL A 61 6.30 3.43 -5.02
C VAL A 61 7.31 3.49 -6.17
N ARG A 62 8.45 2.82 -6.02
CA ARG A 62 9.50 2.76 -7.04
C ARG A 62 9.05 1.99 -8.27
N ALA A 63 8.40 0.84 -8.10
CA ALA A 63 7.89 0.02 -9.20
C ALA A 63 6.83 0.78 -10.04
N PHE A 64 5.92 1.50 -9.40
CA PHE A 64 4.96 2.37 -10.09
C PHE A 64 5.65 3.50 -10.85
N ALA A 65 6.66 4.15 -10.25
CA ALA A 65 7.40 5.22 -10.90
C ALA A 65 8.11 4.74 -12.17
N GLN A 66 8.65 3.53 -12.19
CA GLN A 66 9.24 2.92 -13.39
C GLN A 66 8.23 2.69 -14.52
N GLN A 67 6.95 2.57 -14.19
CA GLN A 67 5.84 2.43 -15.15
C GLN A 67 5.20 3.77 -15.53
N GLY A 68 5.80 4.89 -15.13
CA GLY A 68 5.29 6.23 -15.41
C GLY A 68 4.10 6.65 -14.56
N THR A 69 3.75 5.87 -13.53
CA THR A 69 2.69 6.21 -12.57
C THR A 69 3.30 7.02 -11.43
N ARG A 70 2.72 8.18 -11.15
CA ARG A 70 3.16 9.03 -10.04
C ARG A 70 2.59 8.47 -8.75
N ALA A 71 3.37 7.66 -8.07
CA ALA A 71 3.00 7.08 -6.78
C ALA A 71 3.67 7.81 -5.61
N GLY A 72 3.05 7.74 -4.45
CA GLY A 72 3.59 8.21 -3.18
C GLY A 72 3.21 7.27 -2.05
N ALA A 73 3.80 7.46 -0.87
CA ALA A 73 3.45 6.70 0.31
C ALA A 73 3.23 7.60 1.52
N ILE A 74 2.35 7.16 2.42
CA ILE A 74 2.10 7.75 3.74
C ILE A 74 2.29 6.67 4.79
N ASP A 75 2.99 7.02 5.86
CA ASP A 75 3.20 6.17 7.02
C ASP A 75 2.19 6.52 8.10
N VAL A 76 1.29 5.59 8.40
CA VAL A 76 0.34 5.70 9.51
C VAL A 76 0.55 4.61 10.56
N ASP A 77 1.65 3.85 10.44
CA ASP A 77 2.09 2.95 11.51
C ASP A 77 2.67 3.79 12.66
N PRO A 78 2.17 3.62 13.89
CA PRO A 78 2.76 4.29 15.06
C PRO A 78 4.26 4.06 15.24
N GLN A 79 4.82 3.00 14.68
CA GLN A 79 6.24 2.72 14.72
C GLN A 79 7.06 3.58 13.75
N GLY A 80 6.44 4.21 12.74
CA GLY A 80 7.08 5.10 11.81
C GLY A 80 8.20 4.46 10.98
N THR A 81 8.10 3.17 10.70
CA THR A 81 9.18 2.41 10.04
C THR A 81 9.41 2.88 8.60
N LEU A 82 8.34 3.16 7.86
CA LEU A 82 8.45 3.68 6.49
C LEU A 82 9.13 5.05 6.47
N THR A 83 8.73 5.92 7.38
CA THR A 83 9.34 7.25 7.57
C THR A 83 10.83 7.13 7.89
N ALA A 84 11.22 6.21 8.77
CA ALA A 84 12.62 5.97 9.12
C ALA A 84 13.44 5.46 7.92
N MET A 85 12.85 4.67 7.02
CA MET A 85 13.52 4.22 5.79
C MET A 85 13.88 5.38 4.86
N PHE A 86 12.93 6.25 4.59
CA PHE A 86 13.15 7.39 3.68
C PHE A 86 13.97 8.51 4.32
N GLY A 87 13.94 8.66 5.65
CA GLY A 87 14.70 9.66 6.38
C GLY A 87 16.18 9.34 6.52
N ALA A 88 16.57 8.08 6.37
CA ALA A 88 17.97 7.66 6.56
C ALA A 88 18.96 8.21 5.52
N GLU A 89 18.49 8.69 4.39
CA GLU A 89 19.34 9.30 3.34
C GLU A 89 19.55 10.81 3.51
N GLY A 90 19.32 11.35 4.72
CA GLY A 90 19.49 12.80 4.98
C GLY A 90 18.43 13.67 4.33
N ARG A 91 17.41 13.09 3.73
CA ARG A 91 16.23 13.80 3.21
C ARG A 91 15.21 13.91 4.34
N ASP A 92 14.66 15.11 4.52
CA ASP A 92 13.58 15.31 5.48
C ASP A 92 12.41 14.35 5.11
N PRO A 93 12.00 13.42 6.00
CA PRO A 93 10.93 12.47 5.73
C PRO A 93 9.63 13.17 5.33
N SER A 94 9.34 14.33 5.92
CA SER A 94 8.21 15.17 5.58
C SER A 94 8.27 15.64 4.13
N THR A 95 9.46 16.02 3.66
CA THR A 95 9.65 16.48 2.28
C THR A 95 9.47 15.35 1.27
N CYS A 96 9.90 14.14 1.60
CA CYS A 96 9.68 12.98 0.71
C CYS A 96 8.21 12.57 0.63
N ILE A 97 7.51 12.52 1.77
CA ILE A 97 6.11 12.07 1.84
C ILE A 97 5.14 13.17 1.35
N GLU A 98 5.39 14.42 1.71
CA GLU A 98 4.49 15.54 1.37
C GLU A 98 4.62 16.01 -0.08
N HIS A 99 5.82 16.10 -0.64
CA HIS A 99 5.99 16.37 -2.08
C HIS A 99 5.39 15.25 -2.93
N LEU A 100 5.39 14.03 -2.40
CA LEU A 100 4.79 12.87 -3.04
C LEU A 100 3.24 12.92 -3.05
N ALA A 101 2.59 13.63 -2.13
CA ALA A 101 1.11 13.68 -2.04
C ALA A 101 0.44 14.68 -2.98
N LEU A 102 1.14 15.72 -3.46
CA LEU A 102 0.50 16.87 -4.14
C LEU A 102 0.23 16.66 -5.64
N GLU A 103 0.90 15.70 -6.30
CA GLU A 103 0.76 15.47 -7.74
C GLU A 103 0.68 14.00 -8.13
N ARG A 104 0.01 13.14 -7.33
CA ARG A 104 0.05 11.70 -7.49
C ARG A 104 -1.19 11.11 -8.14
N ASP A 105 -0.98 10.01 -8.84
CA ASP A 105 -2.03 9.17 -9.38
C ASP A 105 -2.42 8.07 -8.36
N VAL A 106 -1.43 7.61 -7.56
CA VAL A 106 -1.60 6.58 -6.53
C VAL A 106 -0.95 7.00 -5.21
N LEU A 107 -1.65 6.79 -4.10
CA LEU A 107 -1.16 6.99 -2.76
C LEU A 107 -1.25 5.69 -1.96
N LEU A 108 -0.10 5.12 -1.61
CA LEU A 108 0.00 3.96 -0.75
C LEU A 108 -0.02 4.40 0.72
N VAL A 109 -0.77 3.68 1.55
CA VAL A 109 -0.87 3.96 2.99
C VAL A 109 -0.33 2.76 3.75
N ASP A 110 0.85 2.90 4.34
CA ASP A 110 1.44 1.87 5.21
C ASP A 110 0.78 1.92 6.58
N THR A 111 0.30 0.78 7.08
CA THR A 111 -0.43 0.72 8.34
C THR A 111 0.28 -0.18 9.35
N GLY A 112 0.00 0.06 10.63
CA GLY A 112 0.32 -0.88 11.69
C GLY A 112 -0.57 -2.14 11.67
N SER A 113 -0.42 -2.97 12.67
CA SER A 113 -1.27 -4.15 12.93
C SER A 113 -1.79 -4.08 14.36
N PRO A 114 -3.12 -4.07 14.58
CA PRO A 114 -4.19 -4.10 13.58
C PRO A 114 -4.29 -2.81 12.76
N PRO A 115 -4.85 -2.87 11.53
CA PRO A 115 -4.99 -1.68 10.70
C PRO A 115 -6.02 -0.69 11.27
N PRO A 116 -5.80 0.64 11.14
CA PRO A 116 -6.75 1.65 11.57
C PRO A 116 -8.09 1.53 10.83
N THR A 117 -9.19 1.67 11.56
CA THR A 117 -10.55 1.57 10.99
C THR A 117 -10.77 2.60 9.88
N ASP A 118 -10.18 3.80 10.01
CA ASP A 118 -10.34 4.86 9.04
C ASP A 118 -9.68 4.51 7.70
N VAL A 119 -8.50 3.86 7.71
CA VAL A 119 -7.90 3.34 6.47
C VAL A 119 -8.79 2.28 5.84
N LEU A 120 -9.34 1.38 6.66
CA LEU A 120 -10.24 0.32 6.18
C LEU A 120 -11.53 0.86 5.55
N SER A 121 -12.00 2.05 5.98
CA SER A 121 -13.26 2.63 5.51
C SER A 121 -13.10 3.69 4.42
N GLU A 122 -11.97 4.39 4.37
CA GLU A 122 -11.77 5.58 3.54
C GLU A 122 -10.87 5.35 2.33
N ALA A 123 -10.02 4.31 2.34
CA ALA A 123 -9.23 3.95 1.18
C ALA A 123 -10.13 3.55 0.00
N ASP A 124 -9.67 3.78 -1.23
CA ASP A 124 -10.37 3.31 -2.42
C ASP A 124 -10.17 1.81 -2.60
N GLU A 125 -8.99 1.32 -2.22
CA GLU A 125 -8.63 -0.09 -2.27
C GLU A 125 -7.82 -0.51 -1.04
N LEU A 126 -7.96 -1.77 -0.65
CA LEU A 126 -7.19 -2.41 0.40
C LEU A 126 -6.36 -3.55 -0.19
N LEU A 127 -5.05 -3.46 -0.04
CA LEU A 127 -4.12 -4.54 -0.34
C LEU A 127 -3.85 -5.29 0.96
N VAL A 128 -4.54 -6.41 1.15
CA VAL A 128 -4.37 -7.27 2.33
C VAL A 128 -3.14 -8.13 2.14
N VAL A 129 -2.08 -7.81 2.88
CA VAL A 129 -0.80 -8.51 2.78
C VAL A 129 -0.79 -9.70 3.74
N ALA A 130 -0.47 -10.87 3.21
CA ALA A 130 -0.35 -12.11 3.97
C ALA A 130 0.91 -12.87 3.57
N ARG A 131 1.46 -13.67 4.49
CA ARG A 131 2.49 -14.66 4.19
C ARG A 131 1.85 -16.02 3.96
N PRO A 132 2.50 -16.95 3.25
CA PRO A 132 2.02 -18.31 3.11
C PRO A 132 2.35 -19.14 4.36
N ASP A 133 1.89 -18.68 5.53
CA ASP A 133 2.14 -19.32 6.81
C ASP A 133 0.85 -19.57 7.61
N ALA A 134 0.96 -20.38 8.66
CA ALA A 134 -0.19 -20.75 9.48
C ALA A 134 -0.87 -19.55 10.16
N ALA A 135 -0.09 -18.54 10.56
CA ALA A 135 -0.63 -17.35 11.22
C ALA A 135 -1.50 -16.54 10.26
N SER A 136 -1.02 -16.30 9.04
CA SER A 136 -1.77 -15.58 8.00
C SER A 136 -3.01 -16.36 7.56
N VAL A 137 -2.91 -17.68 7.39
CA VAL A 137 -4.06 -18.54 7.04
C VAL A 137 -5.13 -18.49 8.16
N ALA A 138 -4.72 -18.59 9.41
CA ALA A 138 -5.65 -18.50 10.55
C ALA A 138 -6.34 -17.11 10.66
N ALA A 139 -5.64 -16.05 10.27
CA ALA A 139 -6.15 -14.69 10.32
C ALA A 139 -7.13 -14.36 9.18
N VAL A 140 -7.25 -15.20 8.14
CA VAL A 140 -8.13 -14.93 6.98
C VAL A 140 -9.55 -14.65 7.40
N GLY A 141 -10.16 -15.52 8.21
CA GLY A 141 -11.55 -15.36 8.64
C GLY A 141 -11.76 -14.08 9.44
N GLN A 142 -10.86 -13.77 10.36
CA GLN A 142 -10.94 -12.55 11.18
C GLN A 142 -10.81 -11.28 10.32
N MET A 143 -9.93 -11.31 9.31
CA MET A 143 -9.77 -10.19 8.39
C MET A 143 -11.01 -10.00 7.51
N GLU A 144 -11.59 -11.09 7.00
CA GLU A 144 -12.83 -11.04 6.24
C GLU A 144 -13.98 -10.46 7.06
N ASP A 145 -14.15 -10.92 8.31
CA ASP A 145 -15.15 -10.37 9.22
C ASP A 145 -14.94 -8.88 9.50
N LEU A 146 -13.69 -8.46 9.65
CA LEU A 146 -13.34 -7.05 9.84
C LEU A 146 -13.70 -6.23 8.59
N LEU A 147 -13.37 -6.71 7.42
CA LEU A 147 -13.69 -6.07 6.13
C LEU A 147 -15.21 -5.96 5.93
N VAL A 148 -15.96 -7.02 6.20
CA VAL A 148 -17.42 -7.01 6.12
C VAL A 148 -18.02 -5.97 7.06
N ARG A 149 -17.63 -5.99 8.34
CA ARG A 149 -18.13 -5.02 9.34
C ARG A 149 -17.80 -3.57 8.96
N THR A 150 -16.61 -3.33 8.42
CA THR A 150 -16.19 -2.00 7.98
C THR A 150 -16.97 -1.55 6.74
N ARG A 151 -17.15 -2.43 5.75
CA ARG A 151 -17.94 -2.14 4.54
C ARG A 151 -19.40 -1.82 4.85
N MET A 152 -20.00 -2.44 5.86
CA MET A 152 -21.38 -2.14 6.29
C MET A 152 -21.51 -0.73 6.87
N ARG A 153 -20.42 -0.17 7.42
CA ARG A 153 -20.38 1.17 8.02
C ARG A 153 -19.83 2.24 7.07
N SER A 154 -19.13 1.84 6.03
CA SER A 154 -18.50 2.73 5.06
C SER A 154 -19.42 2.96 3.84
N TRP A 155 -19.54 4.19 3.42
CA TRP A 155 -20.20 4.56 2.18
C TRP A 155 -19.32 4.28 0.93
N ARG A 156 -17.98 4.23 1.09
CA ARG A 156 -17.02 4.00 0.00
C ARG A 156 -16.92 2.53 -0.42
N LYS A 157 -17.10 1.60 0.50
CA LYS A 157 -16.99 0.15 0.27
C LYS A 157 -15.67 -0.23 -0.43
N PRO A 158 -14.50 -0.03 0.21
CA PRO A 158 -13.20 -0.31 -0.38
C PRO A 158 -13.13 -1.71 -0.99
N ARG A 159 -12.47 -1.80 -2.15
CA ARG A 159 -12.18 -3.09 -2.77
C ARG A 159 -10.99 -3.74 -2.07
N ALA A 160 -11.14 -4.94 -1.55
CA ALA A 160 -10.06 -5.68 -0.90
C ALA A 160 -9.49 -6.76 -1.83
N ARG A 161 -8.17 -6.70 -2.07
CA ARG A 161 -7.40 -7.72 -2.78
C ARG A 161 -6.31 -8.28 -1.86
N TRP A 162 -6.04 -9.57 -2.01
CA TRP A 162 -5.05 -10.27 -1.19
C TRP A 162 -3.76 -10.47 -1.95
N LEU A 163 -2.65 -10.04 -1.35
CA LEU A 163 -1.29 -10.25 -1.84
C LEU A 163 -0.58 -11.27 -0.96
N ILE A 164 -0.02 -12.29 -1.59
CA ILE A 164 0.86 -13.24 -0.89
C ILE A 164 2.31 -12.76 -1.05
N ASN A 165 2.95 -12.49 0.09
CA ASN A 165 4.32 -12.02 0.19
C ASN A 165 5.22 -13.07 0.82
N ALA A 166 6.51 -13.03 0.50
CA ALA A 166 7.55 -13.95 0.97
C ALA A 166 7.21 -15.43 0.70
N PHE A 167 6.77 -15.73 -0.51
CA PHE A 167 6.45 -17.07 -0.97
C PHE A 167 7.70 -17.80 -1.44
N ASP A 168 7.95 -19.00 -0.91
CA ASP A 168 8.97 -19.93 -1.44
C ASP A 168 8.30 -21.14 -2.08
N GLY A 169 8.25 -21.16 -3.40
CA GLY A 169 7.65 -22.25 -4.16
C GLY A 169 8.29 -23.62 -3.97
N ARG A 170 9.49 -23.71 -3.39
CA ARG A 170 10.15 -24.97 -3.02
C ARG A 170 9.55 -25.57 -1.74
N ARG A 171 9.01 -24.74 -0.85
CA ARG A 171 8.38 -25.20 0.40
C ARG A 171 6.98 -25.75 0.12
N ARG A 172 6.75 -26.99 0.52
CA ARG A 172 5.43 -27.62 0.40
C ARG A 172 4.35 -26.85 1.17
N ALA A 173 4.68 -26.40 2.39
CA ALA A 173 3.77 -25.65 3.24
C ALA A 173 3.30 -24.35 2.58
N ASP A 174 4.19 -23.60 1.92
CA ASP A 174 3.85 -22.35 1.22
C ASP A 174 2.88 -22.61 0.06
N ARG A 175 3.13 -23.69 -0.72
CA ARG A 175 2.22 -24.07 -1.83
C ARG A 175 0.84 -24.46 -1.32
N GLU A 176 0.77 -25.23 -0.20
CA GLU A 176 -0.50 -25.64 0.42
C GLU A 176 -1.25 -24.44 0.99
N ALA A 177 -0.56 -23.53 1.68
CA ALA A 177 -1.15 -22.29 2.21
C ALA A 177 -1.68 -21.40 1.09
N LEU A 178 -0.89 -21.16 0.02
CA LEU A 178 -1.34 -20.39 -1.14
C LEU A 178 -2.59 -21.01 -1.79
N ALA A 179 -2.59 -22.33 -1.95
CA ALA A 179 -3.74 -23.04 -2.53
C ALA A 179 -4.98 -22.92 -1.64
N ALA A 180 -4.83 -22.99 -0.32
CA ALA A 180 -5.92 -22.82 0.64
C ALA A 180 -6.48 -21.39 0.58
N MET A 181 -5.62 -20.37 0.60
CA MET A 181 -6.03 -18.97 0.50
C MET A 181 -6.70 -18.67 -0.85
N ARG A 182 -6.19 -19.18 -1.95
CA ARG A 182 -6.84 -19.04 -3.26
C ARG A 182 -8.21 -19.70 -3.32
N ARG A 183 -8.42 -20.85 -2.68
CA ARG A 183 -9.76 -21.47 -2.59
C ARG A 183 -10.72 -20.66 -1.75
N ALA A 184 -10.26 -20.13 -0.62
CA ALA A 184 -11.11 -19.40 0.32
C ALA A 184 -11.50 -18.00 -0.16
N LEU A 185 -10.61 -17.34 -0.90
CA LEU A 185 -10.70 -15.90 -1.18
C LEU A 185 -10.94 -15.55 -2.66
N ARG A 186 -11.14 -16.53 -3.55
CA ARG A 186 -11.41 -16.26 -4.97
C ARG A 186 -12.53 -15.26 -5.19
N PRO A 187 -12.44 -14.36 -6.16
CA PRO A 187 -11.32 -14.08 -7.07
C PRO A 187 -10.35 -13.01 -6.55
N ARG A 188 -10.34 -12.73 -5.27
CA ARG A 188 -9.67 -11.58 -4.66
C ARG A 188 -8.17 -11.77 -4.37
N VAL A 189 -7.63 -12.99 -4.52
CA VAL A 189 -6.18 -13.20 -4.43
C VAL A 189 -5.54 -12.80 -5.75
N LEU A 190 -4.55 -11.92 -5.67
CA LEU A 190 -3.78 -11.49 -6.82
C LEU A 190 -3.09 -12.66 -7.51
N ALA A 191 -2.93 -12.58 -8.83
CA ALA A 191 -2.20 -13.57 -9.61
C ALA A 191 -0.72 -13.54 -9.24
N THR A 192 -0.17 -12.32 -9.11
CA THR A 192 1.21 -12.09 -8.67
C THR A 192 1.38 -12.46 -7.20
N VAL A 193 2.42 -13.24 -6.92
CA VAL A 193 2.95 -13.47 -5.58
C VAL A 193 4.34 -12.87 -5.51
N VAL A 194 4.70 -12.26 -4.37
CA VAL A 194 6.05 -11.76 -4.15
C VAL A 194 6.87 -12.87 -3.50
N GLN A 195 7.92 -13.30 -4.17
CA GLN A 195 8.75 -14.39 -3.67
C GLN A 195 9.61 -13.97 -2.48
N GLU A 196 9.93 -14.92 -1.62
CA GLU A 196 10.92 -14.70 -0.56
C GLU A 196 12.28 -14.50 -1.21
N ASP A 197 12.84 -13.30 -1.02
CA ASP A 197 14.13 -12.93 -1.59
C ASP A 197 14.96 -12.19 -0.53
N ARG A 198 16.17 -12.70 -0.32
CA ARG A 198 17.11 -12.09 0.63
C ARG A 198 17.46 -10.65 0.25
N ALA A 199 17.50 -10.35 -1.05
CA ALA A 199 17.80 -9.01 -1.53
C ALA A 199 16.83 -7.94 -0.98
N LEU A 200 15.54 -8.28 -0.83
CA LEU A 200 14.56 -7.36 -0.24
C LEU A 200 14.85 -7.12 1.25
N HIS A 201 15.21 -8.18 1.97
CA HIS A 201 15.56 -8.08 3.39
C HIS A 201 16.84 -7.27 3.60
N ASP A 202 17.89 -7.54 2.83
CA ASP A 202 19.17 -6.85 2.92
C ASP A 202 19.02 -5.36 2.53
N ALA A 203 18.22 -5.05 1.50
CA ALA A 203 17.88 -3.69 1.13
C ALA A 203 17.13 -2.96 2.25
N PHE A 204 16.16 -3.61 2.89
CA PHE A 204 15.41 -3.08 4.01
C PHE A 204 16.32 -2.74 5.21
N LEU A 205 17.23 -3.66 5.59
CA LEU A 205 18.22 -3.41 6.65
C LEU A 205 19.17 -2.25 6.31
N ALA A 206 19.54 -2.13 5.03
CA ALA A 206 20.36 -1.03 4.54
C ALA A 206 19.59 0.29 4.39
N ARG A 207 18.27 0.31 4.65
CA ARG A 207 17.36 1.45 4.44
C ARG A 207 17.40 1.97 3.01
N ARG A 208 17.43 1.05 2.04
CA ARG A 208 17.46 1.33 0.61
C ARG A 208 16.37 0.56 -0.11
N LEU A 209 15.99 1.01 -1.29
CA LEU A 209 15.05 0.28 -2.13
C LEU A 209 15.78 -0.88 -2.84
N VAL A 210 15.09 -2.02 -2.96
CA VAL A 210 15.67 -3.20 -3.61
C VAL A 210 15.98 -2.94 -5.10
N HIS A 211 15.20 -2.11 -5.75
CA HIS A 211 15.47 -1.69 -7.14
C HIS A 211 16.82 -0.98 -7.32
N ASP A 212 17.34 -0.33 -6.26
CA ASP A 212 18.60 0.42 -6.32
C ASP A 212 19.81 -0.44 -5.94
N VAL A 213 19.60 -1.50 -5.13
CA VAL A 213 20.70 -2.34 -4.63
C VAL A 213 20.80 -3.70 -5.32
N ALA A 214 19.69 -4.22 -5.82
CA ALA A 214 19.64 -5.53 -6.47
C ALA A 214 18.63 -5.53 -7.64
N PRO A 215 18.82 -4.70 -8.67
CA PRO A 215 17.84 -4.50 -9.74
C PRO A 215 17.53 -5.77 -10.56
N GLY A 216 18.43 -6.74 -10.56
CA GLY A 216 18.26 -8.03 -11.25
C GLY A 216 17.65 -9.14 -10.38
N SER A 217 17.23 -8.84 -9.14
CA SER A 217 16.65 -9.86 -8.25
C SER A 217 15.22 -10.24 -8.66
N GLN A 218 14.81 -11.46 -8.27
CA GLN A 218 13.45 -11.96 -8.58
C GLN A 218 12.38 -11.08 -7.94
N VAL A 219 12.61 -10.59 -6.73
CA VAL A 219 11.64 -9.73 -6.04
C VAL A 219 11.40 -8.41 -6.78
N VAL A 220 12.38 -7.84 -7.48
CA VAL A 220 12.17 -6.65 -8.33
C VAL A 220 11.22 -6.99 -9.48
N ALA A 221 11.43 -8.12 -10.16
CA ALA A 221 10.53 -8.57 -11.21
C ALA A 221 9.09 -8.81 -10.70
N ASP A 222 8.96 -9.38 -9.50
CA ASP A 222 7.66 -9.60 -8.86
C ASP A 222 6.97 -8.28 -8.49
N LEU A 223 7.71 -7.30 -7.95
CA LEU A 223 7.19 -5.97 -7.62
C LEU A 223 6.74 -5.21 -8.86
N ASP A 224 7.49 -5.31 -9.95
CA ASP A 224 7.12 -4.70 -11.23
C ASP A 224 5.88 -5.39 -11.84
N ALA A 225 5.77 -6.71 -11.71
CA ALA A 225 4.58 -7.47 -12.12
C ALA A 225 3.37 -7.08 -11.26
N LEU A 226 3.56 -6.97 -9.95
CA LEU A 226 2.53 -6.53 -9.01
C LEU A 226 2.05 -5.12 -9.34
N ALA A 227 2.95 -4.17 -9.60
CA ALA A 227 2.58 -2.81 -9.97
C ALA A 227 1.76 -2.79 -11.28
N ARG A 228 2.08 -3.65 -12.26
CA ARG A 228 1.27 -3.81 -13.49
C ARG A 228 -0.12 -4.40 -13.19
N GLU A 229 -0.22 -5.41 -12.33
CA GLU A 229 -1.50 -6.02 -11.94
C GLU A 229 -2.38 -5.04 -11.14
N LEU A 230 -1.74 -4.17 -10.33
CA LEU A 230 -2.40 -3.13 -9.56
C LEU A 230 -2.68 -1.86 -10.37
N HIS A 231 -2.31 -1.82 -11.65
CA HIS A 231 -2.42 -0.61 -12.46
C HIS A 231 -3.88 -0.12 -12.55
N TRP A 232 -4.09 1.09 -12.09
CA TRP A 232 -5.35 1.82 -12.24
C TRP A 232 -5.24 2.75 -13.45
N GLY A 233 -5.59 2.25 -14.64
CA GLY A 233 -5.50 3.03 -15.88
C GLY A 233 -6.30 4.33 -15.81
N ARG A 234 -5.78 5.39 -16.40
CA ARG A 234 -6.53 6.59 -16.72
C ARG A 234 -7.68 6.20 -17.66
N GLY A 235 -8.87 5.97 -17.14
CA GLY A 235 -10.05 5.64 -17.95
C GLY A 235 -10.48 4.17 -17.93
N SER A 236 -9.94 3.31 -17.06
CA SER A 236 -10.62 2.05 -16.82
C SER A 236 -11.97 2.37 -16.20
N GLU A 237 -13.02 2.20 -16.97
CA GLU A 237 -14.40 2.17 -16.51
C GLU A 237 -14.43 1.39 -15.21
N ARG A 238 -15.03 1.99 -14.18
CA ARG A 238 -15.31 1.29 -12.92
C ARG A 238 -16.23 0.13 -13.29
N HIS A 239 -15.65 -0.97 -13.72
CA HIS A 239 -16.42 -2.17 -13.97
C HIS A 239 -17.02 -2.57 -12.63
N ALA A 240 -18.31 -2.29 -12.52
CA ALA A 240 -19.17 -2.83 -11.51
C ALA A 240 -19.06 -4.36 -11.60
N TRP A 241 -18.32 -4.96 -10.68
CA TRP A 241 -18.51 -6.36 -10.40
C TRP A 241 -19.78 -6.41 -9.55
N VAL A 242 -20.85 -6.77 -10.24
CA VAL A 242 -22.12 -7.13 -9.63
C VAL A 242 -21.87 -8.39 -8.79
N ASP A 243 -22.34 -8.36 -7.55
CA ASP A 243 -22.56 -9.37 -6.51
C ASP A 243 -21.90 -10.73 -6.61
#